data_8b609a2e84527a810b39403799742f47
#
_entry.id   8b609a2e84527a810b39403799742f47
#
_cell.length_a   1.000
_cell.length_b   1.000
_cell.length_c   1.000
_cell.angle_alpha   90.00
_cell.angle_beta   90.00
_cell.angle_gamma   90.00
#
_symmetry.space_group_name_H-M   'P 1'
#
loop_
_entity.id
_entity.type
_entity.pdbx_description
1 polymer ?
#
loop_
_entity_poly.entity_id
_entity_poly.type
_entity_poly.pdbx_seq_one_letter_code
_entity_poly.pdbx_strand_id
1 'polypeptide(L)'
;MTGSPRPRDPRGQRDLRDQRDLPDQRDLPLAEFLRGRAGAVWATLLDHPFPAEMAAGTLPPAKFRFYIDQNLLYLPEYARVLAAGAAVARDDAELRRFSSALVNITDTEIPQNERLRAAIARLGAGPSAHHDVLAPAAQAYVAYLAMVAARFGPAEIFAAILPCAWSYGQIGRRLSPSSVDHPVYADWIRFWSTDEATAYEAELLAHANTLDDRPDRPDRERLATIFLTAARFERAFWDMAYHTEHWADLP
;
A
#
# COMPACT_ATOMS: atom_id res chain seq x y z
N MET A 1 -24.38 65.66 13.24
CA MET A 1 -24.43 64.28 12.65
C MET A 1 -23.16 63.54 13.04
N THR A 2 -23.27 62.80 14.11
CA THR A 2 -22.15 62.07 14.73
C THR A 2 -22.27 60.60 14.34
N GLY A 3 -21.35 60.11 13.47
CA GLY A 3 -21.28 58.72 13.07
C GLY A 3 -20.52 57.87 14.09
N SER A 4 -21.21 56.92 14.73
CA SER A 4 -20.59 55.90 15.59
C SER A 4 -19.74 54.91 14.78
N PRO A 5 -18.56 54.52 15.27
CA PRO A 5 -17.76 53.49 14.63
C PRO A 5 -18.35 52.10 14.92
N ARG A 6 -18.41 51.23 13.88
CA ARG A 6 -18.81 49.82 14.00
C ARG A 6 -17.76 49.01 14.78
N PRO A 7 -18.18 48.07 15.63
CA PRO A 7 -17.26 47.22 16.36
C PRO A 7 -16.53 46.23 15.37
N ARG A 8 -15.24 46.06 15.57
CA ARG A 8 -14.40 45.08 14.86
C ARG A 8 -14.75 43.67 15.36
N ASP A 9 -15.01 42.76 14.42
CA ASP A 9 -15.27 41.33 14.70
C ASP A 9 -13.98 40.64 15.19
N PRO A 10 -13.94 40.10 16.41
CA PRO A 10 -12.74 39.47 16.98
C PRO A 10 -12.48 38.03 16.42
N ARG A 11 -13.34 37.51 15.54
CA ARG A 11 -13.20 36.15 15.00
C ARG A 11 -12.22 36.03 13.86
N GLY A 12 -11.81 37.13 13.23
CA GLY A 12 -10.85 37.13 12.11
C GLY A 12 -9.35 37.00 12.49
N GLN A 13 -9.00 37.04 13.79
CA GLN A 13 -7.61 37.06 14.24
C GLN A 13 -7.11 35.72 14.84
N ARG A 14 -7.96 34.71 14.99
CA ARG A 14 -7.54 33.40 15.53
C ARG A 14 -6.99 32.42 14.48
N ASP A 15 -7.39 32.55 13.22
CA ASP A 15 -7.01 31.57 12.17
C ASP A 15 -5.58 31.73 11.63
N LEU A 16 -4.91 32.84 11.85
CA LEU A 16 -3.56 33.08 11.30
C LEU A 16 -2.42 32.71 12.26
N ARG A 17 -2.72 32.35 13.52
CA ARG A 17 -1.70 31.91 14.49
C ARG A 17 -1.49 30.40 14.50
N ASP A 18 -2.51 29.60 14.17
CA ASP A 18 -2.46 28.14 14.13
C ASP A 18 -1.71 27.59 12.91
N GLN A 19 -1.45 28.38 11.90
CA GLN A 19 -0.67 27.94 10.71
C GLN A 19 0.85 28.06 10.88
N ARG A 20 1.34 28.61 11.99
CA ARG A 20 2.78 28.85 12.20
C ARG A 20 3.51 27.75 12.97
N ASP A 21 2.80 26.76 13.50
CA ASP A 21 3.38 25.69 14.33
C ASP A 21 3.36 24.30 13.66
N LEU A 22 3.02 24.21 12.36
CA LEU A 22 3.24 22.96 11.62
C LEU A 22 4.75 22.83 11.35
N PRO A 23 5.39 21.71 11.73
CA PRO A 23 6.80 21.48 11.42
C PRO A 23 7.02 21.63 9.91
N ASP A 24 8.14 22.24 9.51
CA ASP A 24 8.51 22.27 8.10
C ASP A 24 8.51 20.82 7.60
N GLN A 25 7.81 20.55 6.51
CA GLN A 25 7.74 19.20 5.94
C GLN A 25 9.13 18.58 5.69
N ARG A 26 10.17 19.43 5.60
CA ARG A 26 11.57 19.02 5.48
C ARG A 26 12.14 18.44 6.76
N ASP A 27 11.58 18.76 7.93
CA ASP A 27 12.05 18.28 9.24
C ASP A 27 11.32 17.01 9.70
N LEU A 28 10.30 16.56 8.96
CA LEU A 28 9.59 15.31 9.26
C LEU A 28 10.47 14.09 8.98
N PRO A 29 10.37 13.00 9.77
CA PRO A 29 10.92 11.70 9.40
C PRO A 29 10.49 11.30 7.99
N LEU A 30 11.37 10.64 7.23
CA LEU A 30 11.10 10.35 5.81
C LEU A 30 9.78 9.59 5.60
N ALA A 31 9.48 8.60 6.44
CA ALA A 31 8.22 7.86 6.34
C ALA A 31 6.99 8.79 6.45
N GLU A 32 6.99 9.71 7.41
CA GLU A 32 5.91 10.69 7.57
C GLU A 32 5.81 11.67 6.40
N PHE A 33 6.95 12.11 5.90
CA PHE A 33 7.02 12.96 4.70
C PHE A 33 6.41 12.25 3.49
N LEU A 34 6.81 11.00 3.21
CA LEU A 34 6.28 10.21 2.10
C LEU A 34 4.76 10.02 2.22
N ARG A 35 4.28 9.66 3.41
CA ARG A 35 2.85 9.50 3.67
C ARG A 35 2.08 10.81 3.52
N GLY A 36 2.65 11.91 4.01
CA GLY A 36 2.07 13.26 3.89
C GLY A 36 1.89 13.66 2.42
N ARG A 37 2.89 13.36 1.58
CA ARG A 37 2.83 13.61 0.12
C ARG A 37 1.78 12.74 -0.59
N ALA A 38 1.51 11.53 -0.09
CA ALA A 38 0.44 10.67 -0.60
C ALA A 38 -0.96 11.05 -0.08
N GLY A 39 -1.05 11.80 1.01
CA GLY A 39 -2.22 12.41 1.66
C GLY A 39 -3.59 11.88 1.25
N ALA A 40 -4.24 12.55 0.29
CA ALA A 40 -5.59 12.19 -0.17
C ALA A 40 -5.66 10.79 -0.81
N VAL A 41 -4.63 10.37 -1.57
CA VAL A 41 -4.56 9.03 -2.16
C VAL A 41 -4.50 7.99 -1.05
N TRP A 42 -3.66 8.22 -0.04
CA TRP A 42 -3.53 7.31 1.11
C TRP A 42 -4.84 7.16 1.89
N ALA A 43 -5.56 8.26 2.14
CA ALA A 43 -6.85 8.22 2.81
C ALA A 43 -7.88 7.38 2.02
N THR A 44 -7.99 7.61 0.70
CA THR A 44 -8.91 6.85 -0.15
C THR A 44 -8.52 5.38 -0.33
N LEU A 45 -7.23 5.05 -0.21
CA LEU A 45 -6.74 3.68 -0.21
C LEU A 45 -7.22 2.93 1.05
N LEU A 46 -7.06 3.55 2.22
CA LEU A 46 -7.48 2.96 3.50
C LEU A 46 -8.99 2.87 3.69
N ASP A 47 -9.75 3.79 3.06
CA ASP A 47 -11.22 3.86 3.14
C ASP A 47 -11.91 3.20 1.95
N HIS A 48 -11.18 2.37 1.17
CA HIS A 48 -11.73 1.76 -0.03
C HIS A 48 -12.89 0.80 0.29
N PRO A 49 -13.98 0.77 -0.54
CA PRO A 49 -15.14 -0.07 -0.27
C PRO A 49 -14.81 -1.58 -0.26
N PHE A 50 -13.81 -2.05 -1.01
CA PHE A 50 -13.46 -3.48 -1.04
C PHE A 50 -13.11 -4.03 0.37
N PRO A 51 -12.09 -3.50 1.09
CA PRO A 51 -11.81 -3.96 2.46
C PRO A 51 -12.95 -3.65 3.43
N ALA A 52 -13.69 -2.55 3.25
CA ALA A 52 -14.83 -2.22 4.11
C ALA A 52 -15.97 -3.25 3.99
N GLU A 53 -16.35 -3.62 2.78
CA GLU A 53 -17.36 -4.66 2.53
C GLU A 53 -16.87 -6.05 2.95
N MET A 54 -15.57 -6.34 2.82
CA MET A 54 -14.97 -7.58 3.32
C MET A 54 -15.12 -7.67 4.85
N ALA A 55 -14.83 -6.60 5.59
CA ALA A 55 -15.00 -6.56 7.05
C ALA A 55 -16.48 -6.63 7.48
N ALA A 56 -17.39 -6.11 6.67
CA ALA A 56 -18.84 -6.23 6.89
C ALA A 56 -19.41 -7.61 6.48
N GLY A 57 -18.61 -8.47 5.85
CA GLY A 57 -19.07 -9.75 5.32
C GLY A 57 -20.00 -9.65 4.10
N THR A 58 -20.08 -8.47 3.48
CA THR A 58 -20.98 -8.16 2.36
C THR A 58 -20.30 -8.18 1.00
N LEU A 59 -18.98 -8.25 0.95
CA LEU A 59 -18.22 -8.31 -0.30
C LEU A 59 -18.66 -9.58 -1.08
N PRO A 60 -19.04 -9.46 -2.37
CA PRO A 60 -19.34 -10.62 -3.19
C PRO A 60 -18.14 -11.57 -3.29
N PRO A 61 -18.28 -12.89 -3.02
CA PRO A 61 -17.18 -13.86 -3.08
C PRO A 61 -16.45 -13.88 -4.42
N ALA A 62 -17.13 -13.58 -5.52
CA ALA A 62 -16.53 -13.49 -6.85
C ALA A 62 -15.51 -12.35 -6.97
N LYS A 63 -15.76 -11.19 -6.33
CA LYS A 63 -14.79 -10.08 -6.28
C LYS A 63 -13.54 -10.44 -5.47
N PHE A 64 -13.73 -11.10 -4.32
CA PHE A 64 -12.62 -11.60 -3.53
C PHE A 64 -11.80 -12.64 -4.29
N ARG A 65 -12.47 -13.55 -5.00
CA ARG A 65 -11.81 -14.54 -5.84
C ARG A 65 -10.98 -13.86 -6.94
N PHE A 66 -11.54 -12.88 -7.64
CA PHE A 66 -10.83 -12.11 -8.66
C PHE A 66 -9.59 -11.39 -8.07
N TYR A 67 -9.74 -10.73 -6.91
CA TYR A 67 -8.63 -10.12 -6.19
C TYR A 67 -7.49 -11.12 -5.94
N ILE A 68 -7.80 -12.31 -5.42
CA ILE A 68 -6.79 -13.34 -5.12
C ILE A 68 -6.15 -13.88 -6.41
N ASP A 69 -6.92 -14.10 -7.47
CA ASP A 69 -6.38 -14.55 -8.76
C ASP A 69 -5.39 -13.51 -9.31
N GLN A 70 -5.72 -12.21 -9.27
CA GLN A 70 -4.82 -11.12 -9.70
C GLN A 70 -3.61 -10.97 -8.77
N ASN A 71 -3.78 -11.14 -7.47
CA ASN A 71 -2.67 -11.06 -6.53
C ASN A 71 -1.65 -12.20 -6.75
N LEU A 72 -2.10 -13.40 -7.06
CA LEU A 72 -1.24 -14.53 -7.39
C LEU A 72 -0.46 -14.37 -8.71
N LEU A 73 -0.94 -13.54 -9.62
CA LEU A 73 -0.18 -13.13 -10.83
C LEU A 73 0.80 -11.97 -10.50
N TYR A 74 0.42 -11.07 -9.61
CA TYR A 74 1.20 -9.90 -9.21
C TYR A 74 2.40 -10.27 -8.32
N LEU A 75 2.21 -11.11 -7.30
CA LEU A 75 3.23 -11.41 -6.29
C LEU A 75 4.54 -11.98 -6.83
N PRO A 76 4.57 -12.87 -7.86
CA PRO A 76 5.81 -13.30 -8.46
C PRO A 76 6.61 -12.15 -9.13
N GLU A 77 5.93 -11.17 -9.72
CA GLU A 77 6.57 -9.98 -10.29
C GLU A 77 7.10 -9.04 -9.20
N TYR A 78 6.33 -8.86 -8.14
CA TYR A 78 6.78 -8.12 -6.96
C TYR A 78 8.03 -8.77 -6.32
N ALA A 79 8.06 -10.10 -6.22
CA ALA A 79 9.23 -10.86 -5.76
C ALA A 79 10.47 -10.60 -6.65
N ARG A 80 10.32 -10.48 -7.97
CA ARG A 80 11.42 -10.11 -8.88
C ARG A 80 11.96 -8.71 -8.61
N VAL A 81 11.10 -7.77 -8.25
CA VAL A 81 11.52 -6.40 -7.87
C VAL A 81 12.33 -6.43 -6.56
N LEU A 82 11.93 -7.25 -5.59
CA LEU A 82 12.68 -7.45 -4.35
C LEU A 82 14.06 -8.09 -4.62
N ALA A 83 14.12 -9.09 -5.51
CA ALA A 83 15.38 -9.70 -5.96
C ALA A 83 16.30 -8.67 -6.66
N ALA A 84 15.74 -7.79 -7.48
CA ALA A 84 16.49 -6.69 -8.10
C ALA A 84 17.02 -5.71 -7.03
N GLY A 85 16.22 -5.38 -6.00
CA GLY A 85 16.66 -4.59 -4.87
C GLY A 85 17.83 -5.22 -4.11
N ALA A 86 17.77 -6.54 -3.88
CA ALA A 86 18.87 -7.30 -3.28
C ALA A 86 20.14 -7.27 -4.13
N ALA A 87 20.01 -7.38 -5.45
CA ALA A 87 21.14 -7.37 -6.38
C ALA A 87 21.88 -6.02 -6.43
N VAL A 88 21.22 -4.91 -6.13
CA VAL A 88 21.80 -3.56 -6.12
C VAL A 88 21.99 -3.01 -4.71
N ALA A 89 21.81 -3.82 -3.67
CA ALA A 89 22.00 -3.44 -2.29
C ALA A 89 23.42 -2.92 -2.04
N ARG A 90 23.55 -1.85 -1.27
CA ARG A 90 24.84 -1.16 -1.02
C ARG A 90 25.60 -1.74 0.16
N ASP A 91 24.91 -2.45 1.04
CA ASP A 91 25.48 -3.08 2.22
C ASP A 91 24.72 -4.37 2.59
N ASP A 92 25.30 -5.13 3.54
CA ASP A 92 24.72 -6.38 4.02
C ASP A 92 23.35 -6.22 4.70
N ALA A 93 23.06 -5.05 5.27
CA ALA A 93 21.78 -4.80 5.92
C ALA A 93 20.67 -4.60 4.88
N GLU A 94 20.93 -3.84 3.82
CA GLU A 94 20.02 -3.72 2.68
C GLU A 94 19.82 -5.05 1.98
N LEU A 95 20.91 -5.80 1.72
CA LEU A 95 20.85 -7.11 1.10
C LEU A 95 19.94 -8.06 1.91
N ARG A 96 20.15 -8.15 3.22
CA ARG A 96 19.30 -8.97 4.09
C ARG A 96 17.84 -8.54 4.07
N ARG A 97 17.57 -7.24 4.08
CA ARG A 97 16.19 -6.71 4.08
C ARG A 97 15.42 -7.10 2.82
N PHE A 98 16.00 -6.87 1.66
CA PHE A 98 15.36 -7.27 0.39
C PHE A 98 15.23 -8.80 0.28
N SER A 99 16.25 -9.54 0.69
CA SER A 99 16.20 -11.01 0.67
C SER A 99 15.15 -11.57 1.63
N SER A 100 15.04 -11.03 2.85
CA SER A 100 14.01 -11.45 3.82
C SER A 100 12.60 -11.11 3.32
N ALA A 101 12.41 -9.93 2.71
CA ALA A 101 11.14 -9.57 2.09
C ALA A 101 10.80 -10.51 0.92
N LEU A 102 11.77 -10.85 0.07
CA LEU A 102 11.59 -11.83 -1.00
C LEU A 102 11.13 -13.19 -0.46
N VAL A 103 11.81 -13.72 0.55
CA VAL A 103 11.43 -14.99 1.20
C VAL A 103 10.04 -14.90 1.82
N ASN A 104 9.68 -13.79 2.45
CA ASN A 104 8.32 -13.59 2.97
C ASN A 104 7.25 -13.67 1.86
N ILE A 105 7.51 -13.09 0.70
CA ILE A 105 6.57 -13.21 -0.44
C ILE A 105 6.46 -14.66 -0.90
N THR A 106 7.59 -15.36 -1.13
CA THR A 106 7.58 -16.71 -1.71
C THR A 106 7.08 -17.77 -0.76
N ASP A 107 7.45 -17.69 0.53
CA ASP A 107 7.23 -18.77 1.49
C ASP A 107 6.04 -18.51 2.42
N THR A 108 5.53 -17.27 2.47
CA THR A 108 4.43 -16.90 3.36
C THR A 108 3.23 -16.36 2.59
N GLU A 109 3.40 -15.28 1.81
CA GLU A 109 2.27 -14.56 1.24
C GLU A 109 1.65 -15.30 0.04
N ILE A 110 2.46 -15.81 -0.90
CA ILE A 110 1.96 -16.62 -2.02
C ILE A 110 1.21 -17.87 -1.49
N PRO A 111 1.79 -18.70 -0.59
CA PRO A 111 1.07 -19.84 -0.02
C PRO A 111 -0.21 -19.43 0.73
N GLN A 112 -0.23 -18.30 1.42
CA GLN A 112 -1.45 -17.80 2.07
C GLN A 112 -2.53 -17.46 1.05
N ASN A 113 -2.19 -16.77 -0.04
CA ASN A 113 -3.13 -16.47 -1.12
C ASN A 113 -3.65 -17.74 -1.81
N GLU A 114 -2.83 -18.76 -1.99
CA GLU A 114 -3.27 -20.07 -2.51
C GLU A 114 -4.27 -20.76 -1.58
N ARG A 115 -4.04 -20.72 -0.27
CA ARG A 115 -4.99 -21.22 0.73
C ARG A 115 -6.31 -20.48 0.69
N LEU A 116 -6.29 -19.13 0.62
CA LEU A 116 -7.49 -18.30 0.52
C LEU A 116 -8.26 -18.59 -0.79
N ARG A 117 -7.53 -18.73 -1.92
CA ARG A 117 -8.11 -19.12 -3.20
C ARG A 117 -8.84 -20.46 -3.14
N ALA A 118 -8.20 -21.45 -2.53
CA ALA A 118 -8.82 -22.76 -2.34
C ALA A 118 -10.02 -22.72 -1.39
N ALA A 119 -9.95 -21.91 -0.34
CA ALA A 119 -11.04 -21.76 0.63
C ALA A 119 -12.26 -21.08 0.03
N ILE A 120 -12.08 -19.97 -0.71
CA ILE A 120 -13.22 -19.27 -1.34
C ILE A 120 -13.85 -20.09 -2.45
N ALA A 121 -13.07 -20.93 -3.16
CA ALA A 121 -13.58 -21.86 -4.15
C ALA A 121 -14.52 -22.92 -3.53
N ARG A 122 -14.19 -23.42 -2.33
CA ARG A 122 -15.07 -24.34 -1.60
C ARG A 122 -16.39 -23.72 -1.18
N LEU A 123 -16.47 -22.40 -1.09
CA LEU A 123 -17.68 -21.63 -0.82
C LEU A 123 -18.47 -21.28 -2.11
N GLY A 124 -18.07 -21.84 -3.26
CA GLY A 124 -18.78 -21.70 -4.52
C GLY A 124 -18.27 -20.59 -5.46
N ALA A 125 -17.24 -19.83 -5.08
CA ALA A 125 -16.61 -18.88 -5.98
C ALA A 125 -15.62 -19.60 -6.92
N GLY A 126 -16.05 -19.91 -8.12
CA GLY A 126 -15.21 -20.49 -9.18
C GLY A 126 -14.09 -19.54 -9.65
N PRO A 127 -13.21 -20.00 -10.56
CA PRO A 127 -12.21 -19.15 -11.18
C PRO A 127 -12.84 -17.91 -11.79
N SER A 128 -12.20 -16.75 -11.66
CA SER A 128 -12.61 -15.55 -12.38
C SER A 128 -12.37 -15.72 -13.89
N ALA A 129 -13.14 -15.01 -14.71
CA ALA A 129 -12.83 -14.92 -16.13
C ALA A 129 -11.40 -14.36 -16.28
N HIS A 130 -10.63 -14.94 -17.21
CA HIS A 130 -9.23 -14.52 -17.49
C HIS A 130 -8.32 -14.51 -16.25
N HIS A 131 -8.51 -15.45 -15.33
CA HIS A 131 -7.74 -15.58 -14.07
C HIS A 131 -6.25 -15.83 -14.26
N ASP A 132 -5.80 -16.10 -15.46
CA ASP A 132 -4.41 -16.34 -15.89
C ASP A 132 -3.77 -15.12 -16.59
N VAL A 133 -4.50 -14.00 -16.72
CA VAL A 133 -4.04 -12.76 -17.34
C VAL A 133 -4.10 -11.62 -16.34
N LEU A 134 -3.01 -10.86 -16.22
CA LEU A 134 -3.02 -9.62 -15.43
C LEU A 134 -4.03 -8.61 -16.01
N ALA A 135 -4.92 -8.11 -15.18
CA ALA A 135 -5.81 -7.02 -15.53
C ALA A 135 -5.02 -5.72 -15.79
N PRO A 136 -5.58 -4.75 -16.54
CA PRO A 136 -4.88 -3.52 -16.93
C PRO A 136 -4.17 -2.80 -15.79
N ALA A 137 -4.85 -2.58 -14.66
CA ALA A 137 -4.27 -1.90 -13.50
C ALA A 137 -3.12 -2.69 -12.86
N ALA A 138 -3.28 -4.03 -12.71
CA ALA A 138 -2.23 -4.89 -12.17
C ALA A 138 -1.01 -4.93 -13.10
N GLN A 139 -1.22 -5.04 -14.42
CA GLN A 139 -0.15 -5.01 -15.41
C GLN A 139 0.61 -3.68 -15.40
N ALA A 140 -0.11 -2.55 -15.28
CA ALA A 140 0.51 -1.23 -15.20
C ALA A 140 1.34 -1.09 -13.92
N TYR A 141 0.86 -1.63 -12.81
CA TYR A 141 1.60 -1.59 -11.54
C TYR A 141 2.88 -2.41 -11.61
N VAL A 142 2.81 -3.65 -12.09
CA VAL A 142 4.00 -4.50 -12.32
C VAL A 142 5.01 -3.80 -13.23
N ALA A 143 4.56 -3.23 -14.35
CA ALA A 143 5.43 -2.50 -15.27
C ALA A 143 6.10 -1.29 -14.61
N TYR A 144 5.37 -0.56 -13.76
CA TYR A 144 5.93 0.56 -13.00
C TYR A 144 7.01 0.11 -12.02
N LEU A 145 6.76 -0.92 -11.22
CA LEU A 145 7.75 -1.47 -10.28
C LEU A 145 9.00 -1.97 -11.00
N ALA A 146 8.83 -2.71 -12.09
CA ALA A 146 9.94 -3.17 -12.91
C ALA A 146 10.75 -2.00 -13.52
N MET A 147 10.08 -0.93 -13.97
CA MET A 147 10.74 0.27 -14.47
C MET A 147 11.57 0.94 -13.37
N VAL A 148 11.04 1.05 -12.14
CA VAL A 148 11.79 1.62 -11.00
C VAL A 148 13.02 0.75 -10.70
N ALA A 149 12.84 -0.59 -10.64
CA ALA A 149 13.94 -1.53 -10.38
C ALA A 149 15.05 -1.48 -11.45
N ALA A 150 14.67 -1.24 -12.71
CA ALA A 150 15.62 -1.18 -13.82
C ALA A 150 16.39 0.15 -13.92
N ARG A 151 15.86 1.25 -13.34
CA ARG A 151 16.38 2.59 -13.58
C ARG A 151 16.97 3.27 -12.34
N PHE A 152 16.68 2.77 -11.14
CA PHE A 152 17.01 3.46 -9.90
C PHE A 152 17.73 2.53 -8.91
N GLY A 153 18.18 3.12 -7.81
CA GLY A 153 18.88 2.42 -6.74
C GLY A 153 17.96 1.84 -5.67
N PRO A 154 18.55 1.21 -4.63
CA PRO A 154 17.79 0.50 -3.62
C PRO A 154 16.82 1.39 -2.80
N ALA A 155 17.14 2.68 -2.62
CA ALA A 155 16.24 3.59 -1.91
C ALA A 155 14.96 3.87 -2.70
N GLU A 156 15.04 4.05 -4.01
CA GLU A 156 13.90 4.25 -4.89
C GLU A 156 13.08 2.97 -5.05
N ILE A 157 13.74 1.81 -5.16
CA ILE A 157 13.06 0.50 -5.17
C ILE A 157 12.29 0.34 -3.86
N PHE A 158 12.93 0.64 -2.73
CA PHE A 158 12.27 0.58 -1.42
C PHE A 158 11.05 1.52 -1.35
N ALA A 159 11.16 2.77 -1.82
CA ALA A 159 10.04 3.70 -1.86
C ALA A 159 8.88 3.22 -2.75
N ALA A 160 9.16 2.46 -3.82
CA ALA A 160 8.15 1.89 -4.70
C ALA A 160 7.39 0.71 -4.08
N ILE A 161 8.06 -0.11 -3.26
CA ILE A 161 7.45 -1.28 -2.62
C ILE A 161 6.78 -0.97 -1.27
N LEU A 162 7.21 0.11 -0.60
CA LEU A 162 6.73 0.47 0.73
C LEU A 162 5.21 0.66 0.84
N PRO A 163 4.50 1.30 -0.13
CA PRO A 163 3.06 1.49 -0.04
C PRO A 163 2.27 0.19 0.11
N CYS A 164 2.67 -0.88 -0.57
CA CYS A 164 2.03 -2.19 -0.48
C CYS A 164 2.05 -2.70 0.97
N ALA A 165 3.23 -2.98 1.51
CA ALA A 165 3.36 -3.54 2.85
C ALA A 165 2.75 -2.63 3.94
N TRP A 166 2.93 -1.31 3.81
CA TRP A 166 2.41 -0.36 4.80
C TRP A 166 0.89 -0.25 4.79
N SER A 167 0.27 -0.14 3.61
CA SER A 167 -1.18 0.01 3.54
C SER A 167 -1.92 -1.24 4.00
N TYR A 168 -1.44 -2.42 3.63
CA TYR A 168 -2.05 -3.69 4.04
C TYR A 168 -2.00 -3.90 5.56
N GLY A 169 -0.88 -3.59 6.21
CA GLY A 169 -0.78 -3.61 7.67
C GLY A 169 -1.77 -2.65 8.34
N GLN A 170 -1.89 -1.42 7.84
CA GLN A 170 -2.87 -0.45 8.36
C GLN A 170 -4.32 -0.89 8.14
N ILE A 171 -4.65 -1.41 6.95
CA ILE A 171 -5.99 -1.94 6.65
C ILE A 171 -6.30 -3.12 7.57
N GLY A 172 -5.40 -4.10 7.70
CA GLY A 172 -5.59 -5.27 8.56
C GLY A 172 -5.90 -4.87 10.00
N ARG A 173 -5.11 -3.96 10.59
CA ARG A 173 -5.36 -3.45 11.96
C ARG A 173 -6.67 -2.70 12.09
N ARG A 174 -7.06 -1.86 11.11
CA ARG A 174 -8.37 -1.19 11.13
C ARG A 174 -9.54 -2.15 11.13
N LEU A 175 -9.41 -3.26 10.42
CA LEU A 175 -10.47 -4.25 10.25
C LEU A 175 -10.47 -5.30 11.36
N SER A 176 -9.35 -5.49 12.09
CA SER A 176 -9.20 -6.48 13.15
C SER A 176 -10.30 -6.46 14.23
N PRO A 177 -10.86 -5.30 14.65
CA PRO A 177 -11.97 -5.28 15.59
C PRO A 177 -13.29 -5.82 15.00
N SER A 178 -13.38 -6.02 13.69
CA SER A 178 -14.59 -6.50 13.03
C SER A 178 -14.77 -7.99 13.28
N SER A 179 -15.90 -8.40 13.82
CA SER A 179 -16.31 -9.80 13.92
C SER A 179 -17.01 -10.22 12.62
N VAL A 180 -16.23 -10.41 11.54
CA VAL A 180 -16.80 -10.85 10.28
C VAL A 180 -17.18 -12.35 10.33
N ASP A 181 -18.45 -12.64 10.09
CA ASP A 181 -18.97 -14.03 9.99
C ASP A 181 -18.76 -14.57 8.55
N HIS A 182 -17.51 -14.52 8.08
CA HIS A 182 -17.08 -15.12 6.82
C HIS A 182 -15.65 -15.63 6.98
N PRO A 183 -15.44 -16.96 7.02
CA PRO A 183 -14.16 -17.54 7.47
C PRO A 183 -12.97 -17.10 6.61
N VAL A 184 -13.14 -16.96 5.29
CA VAL A 184 -12.06 -16.55 4.38
C VAL A 184 -11.69 -15.10 4.57
N TYR A 185 -12.65 -14.20 4.81
CA TYR A 185 -12.36 -12.78 5.07
C TYR A 185 -11.73 -12.58 6.44
N ALA A 186 -12.22 -13.33 7.45
CA ALA A 186 -11.60 -13.34 8.76
C ALA A 186 -10.14 -13.81 8.70
N ASP A 187 -9.81 -14.82 7.90
CA ASP A 187 -8.44 -15.30 7.71
C ASP A 187 -7.54 -14.27 7.03
N TRP A 188 -8.05 -13.55 6.02
CA TRP A 188 -7.33 -12.46 5.37
C TRP A 188 -7.04 -11.31 6.36
N ILE A 189 -8.04 -10.86 7.12
CA ILE A 189 -7.90 -9.79 8.11
C ILE A 189 -6.89 -10.20 9.18
N ARG A 190 -6.99 -11.43 9.69
CA ARG A 190 -6.08 -11.95 10.71
C ARG A 190 -4.63 -11.98 10.21
N PHE A 191 -4.40 -12.41 8.98
CA PHE A 191 -3.06 -12.46 8.38
C PHE A 191 -2.36 -11.09 8.42
N TRP A 192 -3.09 -10.01 8.12
CA TRP A 192 -2.55 -8.65 8.07
C TRP A 192 -2.62 -7.90 9.41
N SER A 193 -3.15 -8.50 10.48
CA SER A 193 -3.33 -7.86 11.79
C SER A 193 -2.57 -8.52 12.93
N THR A 194 -1.64 -9.42 12.63
CA THR A 194 -0.80 -10.07 13.66
C THR A 194 0.22 -9.10 14.26
N ASP A 195 0.75 -9.45 15.44
CA ASP A 195 1.84 -8.70 16.07
C ASP A 195 3.09 -8.71 15.19
N GLU A 196 3.37 -9.83 14.50
CA GLU A 196 4.48 -9.96 13.55
C GLU A 196 4.31 -9.03 12.34
N ALA A 197 3.11 -8.93 11.78
CA ALA A 197 2.82 -7.99 10.69
C ALA A 197 3.00 -6.53 11.14
N THR A 198 2.61 -6.22 12.37
CA THR A 198 2.80 -4.89 12.98
C THR A 198 4.28 -4.59 13.23
N ALA A 199 5.04 -5.55 13.73
CA ALA A 199 6.49 -5.41 13.93
C ALA A 199 7.22 -5.23 12.59
N TYR A 200 6.86 -6.00 11.58
CA TYR A 200 7.44 -5.86 10.23
C TYR A 200 7.19 -4.48 9.63
N GLU A 201 5.96 -3.94 9.73
CA GLU A 201 5.67 -2.56 9.30
C GLU A 201 6.54 -1.55 10.06
N ALA A 202 6.68 -1.68 11.38
CA ALA A 202 7.52 -0.78 12.18
C ALA A 202 8.99 -0.82 11.72
N GLU A 203 9.52 -1.99 11.38
CA GLU A 203 10.87 -2.15 10.82
C GLU A 203 11.03 -1.46 9.46
N LEU A 204 10.02 -1.56 8.58
CA LEU A 204 10.02 -0.87 7.29
C LEU A 204 10.05 0.65 7.47
N LEU A 205 9.23 1.19 8.39
CA LEU A 205 9.16 2.63 8.65
C LEU A 205 10.46 3.15 9.31
N ALA A 206 11.02 2.38 10.26
CA ALA A 206 12.31 2.69 10.84
C ALA A 206 13.41 2.74 9.76
N HIS A 207 13.42 1.77 8.85
CA HIS A 207 14.36 1.79 7.73
C HIS A 207 14.16 2.99 6.81
N ALA A 208 12.94 3.33 6.44
CA ALA A 208 12.65 4.52 5.65
C ALA A 208 13.35 5.76 6.26
N ASN A 209 13.21 5.92 7.58
CA ASN A 209 13.80 7.07 8.28
C ASN A 209 15.33 7.07 8.27
N THR A 210 15.99 5.89 8.27
CA THR A 210 17.47 5.82 8.19
C THR A 210 18.03 6.23 6.83
N LEU A 211 17.22 6.31 5.79
CA LEU A 211 17.68 6.73 4.46
C LEU A 211 18.10 8.21 4.44
N ASP A 212 17.54 9.05 5.31
CA ASP A 212 17.92 10.46 5.44
C ASP A 212 19.24 10.67 6.17
N ASP A 213 19.65 9.73 7.01
CA ASP A 213 20.88 9.84 7.84
C ASP A 213 22.14 9.49 7.05
N ARG A 214 22.01 9.08 5.79
CA ARG A 214 23.13 8.65 4.96
C ARG A 214 23.89 9.85 4.37
N PRO A 215 25.22 9.75 4.21
CA PRO A 215 26.00 10.78 3.53
C PRO A 215 25.57 11.02 2.08
N ASP A 216 25.13 9.96 1.40
CA ASP A 216 24.59 9.92 0.05
C ASP A 216 23.06 9.86 0.02
N ARG A 217 22.43 10.57 0.99
CA ARG A 217 20.97 10.55 1.13
C ARG A 217 20.25 10.76 -0.20
N PRO A 218 19.20 9.97 -0.45
CA PRO A 218 18.44 10.09 -1.69
C PRO A 218 17.64 11.39 -1.73
N ASP A 219 17.27 11.81 -2.93
CA ASP A 219 16.38 12.95 -3.12
C ASP A 219 14.96 12.61 -2.61
N ARG A 220 14.56 13.26 -1.50
CA ARG A 220 13.27 13.06 -0.83
C ARG A 220 12.07 13.29 -1.76
N GLU A 221 12.13 14.31 -2.63
CA GLU A 221 11.04 14.61 -3.56
C GLU A 221 10.90 13.54 -4.64
N ARG A 222 12.01 12.95 -5.08
CA ARG A 222 11.98 11.79 -5.97
C ARG A 222 11.38 10.58 -5.28
N LEU A 223 11.81 10.27 -4.04
CA LEU A 223 11.22 9.18 -3.26
C LEU A 223 9.72 9.39 -3.04
N ALA A 224 9.30 10.63 -2.72
CA ALA A 224 7.89 10.96 -2.54
C ALA A 224 7.08 10.79 -3.83
N THR A 225 7.64 11.17 -4.97
CA THR A 225 7.00 10.97 -6.28
C THR A 225 6.82 9.48 -6.59
N ILE A 226 7.84 8.67 -6.30
CA ILE A 226 7.80 7.22 -6.50
C ILE A 226 6.77 6.59 -5.55
N PHE A 227 6.82 6.92 -4.27
CA PHE A 227 5.89 6.43 -3.24
C PHE A 227 4.43 6.79 -3.58
N LEU A 228 4.18 8.06 -3.92
CA LEU A 228 2.84 8.52 -4.30
C LEU A 228 2.31 7.76 -5.53
N THR A 229 3.17 7.53 -6.53
CA THR A 229 2.78 6.80 -7.73
C THR A 229 2.44 5.35 -7.41
N ALA A 230 3.25 4.67 -6.58
CA ALA A 230 2.97 3.32 -6.10
C ALA A 230 1.68 3.27 -5.25
N ALA A 231 1.45 4.25 -4.36
CA ALA A 231 0.19 4.34 -3.60
C ALA A 231 -1.05 4.52 -4.50
N ARG A 232 -0.92 5.22 -5.64
CA ARG A 232 -1.99 5.29 -6.65
C ARG A 232 -2.25 3.94 -7.30
N PHE A 233 -1.21 3.15 -7.54
CA PHE A 233 -1.35 1.79 -8.07
C PHE A 233 -1.95 0.83 -7.03
N GLU A 234 -1.61 0.96 -5.75
CA GLU A 234 -2.29 0.22 -4.68
C GLU A 234 -3.80 0.49 -4.67
N ARG A 235 -4.18 1.77 -4.76
CA ARG A 235 -5.58 2.13 -4.85
C ARG A 235 -6.22 1.57 -6.14
N ALA A 236 -5.56 1.70 -7.29
CA ALA A 236 -6.05 1.17 -8.55
C ALA A 236 -6.19 -0.36 -8.52
N PHE A 237 -5.36 -1.07 -7.76
CA PHE A 237 -5.49 -2.51 -7.56
C PHE A 237 -6.78 -2.87 -6.81
N TRP A 238 -7.17 -2.07 -5.79
CA TRP A 238 -8.47 -2.22 -5.13
C TRP A 238 -9.63 -1.86 -6.06
N ASP A 239 -9.54 -0.77 -6.83
CA ASP A 239 -10.54 -0.37 -7.82
C ASP A 239 -10.74 -1.51 -8.85
N MET A 240 -9.65 -2.07 -9.39
CA MET A 240 -9.63 -3.21 -10.31
C MET A 240 -10.35 -4.42 -9.71
N ALA A 241 -10.02 -4.80 -8.48
CA ALA A 241 -10.63 -5.94 -7.80
C ALA A 241 -12.12 -5.69 -7.50
N TYR A 242 -12.49 -4.48 -7.13
CA TYR A 242 -13.86 -4.11 -6.81
C TYR A 242 -14.76 -4.10 -8.03
N HIS A 243 -14.23 -3.68 -9.19
CA HIS A 243 -14.96 -3.62 -10.46
C HIS A 243 -14.74 -4.85 -11.34
N THR A 244 -13.87 -5.80 -10.93
CA THR A 244 -13.47 -6.98 -11.72
C THR A 244 -13.00 -6.57 -13.12
N GLU A 245 -12.02 -5.64 -13.18
CA GLU A 245 -11.53 -5.04 -14.42
C GLU A 245 -10.89 -6.07 -15.36
N HIS A 246 -11.22 -6.00 -16.64
CA HIS A 246 -10.65 -6.83 -17.71
C HIS A 246 -10.19 -6.00 -18.89
N TRP A 247 -9.32 -6.57 -19.71
CA TRP A 247 -9.00 -6.01 -21.02
C TRP A 247 -10.24 -6.05 -21.92
N ALA A 248 -10.49 -4.97 -22.65
CA ALA A 248 -11.70 -4.81 -23.44
C ALA A 248 -11.79 -5.75 -24.66
N ASP A 249 -10.65 -6.29 -25.09
CA ASP A 249 -10.49 -7.19 -26.22
C ASP A 249 -10.49 -8.69 -25.86
N LEU A 250 -10.59 -9.01 -24.56
CA LEU A 250 -10.74 -10.40 -24.13
C LEU A 250 -12.19 -10.86 -24.25
N PRO A 251 -12.47 -12.03 -24.82
CA PRO A 251 -13.83 -12.55 -25.01
C PRO A 251 -14.52 -12.92 -23.70
#